data_dd6ca2937ed0e4aeead94d640364dc2d
#
_entry.id   dd6ca2937ed0e4aeead94d640364dc2d
#
_cell.length_a   1.000
_cell.length_b   1.000
_cell.length_c   1.000
_cell.angle_alpha   90.00
_cell.angle_beta   90.00
_cell.angle_gamma   90.00
#
_symmetry.space_group_name_H-M   'P 1'
#
loop_
_entity.id
_entity.type
_entity.pdbx_description
1 polymer ?
#
loop_
_entity_poly.entity_id
_entity_poly.type
_entity_poly.pdbx_seq_one_letter_code
_entity_poly.pdbx_strand_id
1 'polypeptide(L)'
;RRQRQMCIRDSWKTLHKRYNKEDDHGIGLQFDLVSDKCKWGPDEAGKVMGLAPYGKYVDGPYLHSSNENAAATIQKDWEDRAVELVKIAAKKCNNIVLTGGCFLNVVVNYKLLKEFPDLNFYVDPIAFDGGTAIGSAYILHYNPKIKSF
;
A
#
# COMPACT_ATOMS: atom_id res chain seq x y z
N ARG A 1 3.08 4.83 32.15
CA ARG A 1 3.08 5.96 31.18
C ARG A 1 4.47 6.22 30.56
N ARG A 2 5.58 6.17 31.30
CA ARG A 2 6.97 6.37 30.78
C ARG A 2 7.41 5.29 29.80
N GLN A 3 7.07 4.01 30.03
CA GLN A 3 7.45 2.91 29.14
C GLN A 3 6.80 2.98 27.75
N ARG A 4 5.53 3.41 27.64
CA ARG A 4 4.86 3.57 26.32
C ARG A 4 5.49 4.69 25.46
N GLN A 5 5.99 5.77 26.08
CA GLN A 5 6.65 6.85 25.35
C GLN A 5 8.05 6.46 24.84
N MET A 6 8.78 5.62 25.55
CA MET A 6 10.07 5.09 25.08
C MET A 6 9.93 4.16 23.87
N CYS A 7 8.93 3.26 23.88
CA CYS A 7 8.71 2.35 22.77
C CYS A 7 8.39 3.03 21.44
N ILE A 8 7.73 4.18 21.45
CA ILE A 8 7.36 4.89 20.21
C ILE A 8 8.56 5.65 19.62
N ARG A 9 9.51 6.09 20.40
CA ARG A 9 10.58 7.00 19.96
C ARG A 9 11.86 6.32 19.49
N ASP A 10 12.21 5.19 20.08
CA ASP A 10 13.54 4.58 19.91
C ASP A 10 13.50 3.22 19.17
N SER A 11 12.30 2.73 18.79
CA SER A 11 12.12 1.38 18.24
C SER A 11 11.76 1.30 16.77
N TRP A 12 11.64 2.42 16.05
CA TRP A 12 11.38 2.39 14.62
C TRP A 12 12.59 1.87 13.84
N LYS A 13 12.43 0.71 13.22
CA LYS A 13 13.44 0.13 12.35
C LYS A 13 12.88 -0.05 10.96
N THR A 14 13.48 0.62 9.98
CA THR A 14 13.17 0.37 8.57
C THR A 14 13.72 -1.00 8.19
N LEU A 15 12.84 -1.94 7.86
CA LEU A 15 13.21 -3.28 7.40
C LEU A 15 13.48 -3.30 5.89
N HIS A 16 12.68 -2.57 5.14
CA HIS A 16 12.77 -2.46 3.70
C HIS A 16 12.30 -1.08 3.27
N LYS A 17 12.98 -0.45 2.33
CA LYS A 17 12.57 0.81 1.71
C LYS A 17 12.95 0.79 0.24
N ARG A 18 11.97 1.02 -0.62
CA ARG A 18 12.18 1.17 -2.05
C ARG A 18 11.98 2.64 -2.42
N TYR A 19 12.93 3.18 -3.14
CA TYR A 19 12.80 4.50 -3.74
C TYR A 19 12.48 4.31 -5.22
N ASN A 20 11.59 5.12 -5.75
CA ASN A 20 11.38 5.17 -7.19
C ASN A 20 12.67 5.67 -7.84
N LYS A 21 13.20 4.88 -8.77
CA LYS A 21 14.21 5.35 -9.71
C LYS A 21 13.49 5.90 -10.94
N GLU A 22 14.18 6.63 -11.81
CA GLU A 22 13.59 7.29 -12.97
C GLU A 22 12.74 6.33 -13.84
N ASP A 23 13.09 5.05 -13.90
CA ASP A 23 12.38 4.03 -14.69
C ASP A 23 11.48 3.08 -13.86
N ASP A 24 11.38 3.28 -12.54
CA ASP A 24 10.63 2.39 -11.64
C ASP A 24 9.50 3.16 -10.95
N HIS A 25 8.41 3.28 -11.65
CA HIS A 25 7.20 3.89 -11.11
C HIS A 25 6.69 3.11 -9.89
N GLY A 26 6.38 3.81 -8.80
CA GLY A 26 5.69 3.22 -7.64
C GLY A 26 4.36 2.59 -8.07
N ILE A 27 3.90 1.60 -7.30
CA ILE A 27 2.70 0.83 -7.67
C ILE A 27 1.46 1.72 -7.84
N GLY A 28 1.30 2.76 -7.03
CA GLY A 28 0.20 3.72 -7.17
C GLY A 28 0.21 4.39 -8.55
N LEU A 29 1.37 4.91 -8.96
CA LEU A 29 1.51 5.56 -10.27
C LEU A 29 1.25 4.58 -11.44
N GLN A 30 1.57 3.29 -11.29
CA GLN A 30 1.24 2.30 -12.30
C GLN A 30 -0.26 2.09 -12.46
N PHE A 31 -1.03 2.15 -11.36
CA PHE A 31 -2.50 2.17 -11.43
C PHE A 31 -3.02 3.42 -12.13
N ASP A 32 -2.41 4.60 -11.88
CA ASP A 32 -2.78 5.84 -12.56
C ASP A 32 -2.50 5.77 -14.06
N LEU A 33 -1.37 5.19 -14.47
CA LEU A 33 -1.06 4.97 -15.91
C LEU A 33 -2.11 4.09 -16.61
N VAL A 34 -2.62 3.05 -15.93
CA VAL A 34 -3.72 2.23 -16.48
C VAL A 34 -5.03 3.00 -16.49
N SER A 35 -5.29 3.82 -15.48
CA SER A 35 -6.47 4.69 -15.44
C SER A 35 -6.46 5.69 -16.60
N ASP A 36 -5.32 6.33 -16.87
CA ASP A 36 -5.13 7.24 -17.99
C ASP A 36 -5.30 6.53 -19.34
N LYS A 37 -4.74 5.32 -19.48
CA LYS A 37 -4.96 4.47 -20.66
C LYS A 37 -6.45 4.20 -20.90
N CYS A 38 -7.23 3.98 -19.84
CA CYS A 38 -8.67 3.78 -19.89
C CYS A 38 -9.45 5.10 -20.10
N LYS A 39 -8.78 6.26 -20.11
CA LYS A 39 -9.39 7.60 -20.22
C LYS A 39 -10.35 7.92 -19.07
N TRP A 40 -10.06 7.41 -17.86
CA TRP A 40 -10.86 7.70 -16.67
C TRP A 40 -10.34 8.91 -15.89
N GLY A 41 -9.09 9.32 -16.14
CA GLY A 41 -8.43 10.40 -15.40
C GLY A 41 -7.73 9.92 -14.12
N PRO A 42 -7.16 10.86 -13.35
CA PRO A 42 -6.44 10.57 -12.13
C PRO A 42 -7.37 10.02 -11.02
N ASP A 43 -6.78 9.38 -10.03
CA ASP A 43 -7.44 8.89 -8.80
C ASP A 43 -8.51 7.80 -9.00
N GLU A 44 -8.55 7.14 -10.17
CA GLU A 44 -9.53 6.11 -10.48
C GLU A 44 -8.96 4.67 -10.36
N ALA A 45 -7.95 4.50 -9.49
CA ALA A 45 -7.33 3.20 -9.21
C ALA A 45 -8.35 2.12 -8.79
N GLY A 46 -9.45 2.53 -8.13
CA GLY A 46 -10.56 1.62 -7.80
C GLY A 46 -11.25 1.01 -9.02
N LYS A 47 -11.39 1.76 -10.11
CA LYS A 47 -11.94 1.25 -11.37
C LYS A 47 -10.98 0.27 -12.04
N VAL A 48 -9.68 0.55 -11.99
CA VAL A 48 -8.63 -0.36 -12.47
C VAL A 48 -8.67 -1.69 -11.72
N MET A 49 -8.75 -1.64 -10.38
CA MET A 49 -8.92 -2.83 -9.54
C MET A 49 -10.19 -3.62 -9.95
N GLY A 50 -11.31 -2.93 -10.19
CA GLY A 50 -12.57 -3.54 -10.59
C GLY A 50 -12.55 -4.12 -12.01
N LEU A 51 -11.69 -3.61 -12.91
CA LEU A 51 -11.53 -4.11 -14.27
C LEU A 51 -10.63 -5.36 -14.34
N ALA A 52 -9.71 -5.51 -13.40
CA ALA A 52 -8.69 -6.57 -13.40
C ALA A 52 -9.24 -8.00 -13.56
N PRO A 53 -10.39 -8.41 -12.95
CA PRO A 53 -10.93 -9.75 -13.12
C PRO A 53 -11.36 -10.11 -14.56
N TYR A 54 -11.54 -9.13 -15.42
CA TYR A 54 -11.97 -9.33 -16.81
C TYR A 54 -10.80 -9.51 -17.78
N GLY A 55 -9.55 -9.31 -17.30
CA GLY A 55 -8.34 -9.43 -18.10
C GLY A 55 -7.49 -10.65 -17.75
N LYS A 56 -6.38 -10.77 -18.47
CA LYS A 56 -5.33 -11.77 -18.22
C LYS A 56 -4.02 -11.08 -18.02
N TYR A 57 -3.17 -11.66 -17.16
CA TYR A 57 -1.80 -11.21 -16.97
C TYR A 57 -1.04 -11.25 -18.30
N VAL A 58 -0.27 -10.20 -18.58
CA VAL A 58 0.59 -10.07 -19.76
C VAL A 58 2.02 -9.86 -19.27
N ASP A 59 2.92 -10.73 -19.70
CA ASP A 59 4.34 -10.54 -19.46
C ASP A 59 4.89 -9.50 -20.44
N GLY A 60 5.53 -8.44 -19.90
CA GLY A 60 6.09 -7.35 -20.69
C GLY A 60 5.26 -6.07 -20.69
N PRO A 61 5.34 -5.24 -21.75
CA PRO A 61 4.79 -3.88 -21.76
C PRO A 61 3.24 -3.87 -21.81
N TYR A 62 2.63 -4.09 -20.65
CA TYR A 62 1.18 -4.23 -20.46
C TYR A 62 0.36 -3.01 -20.94
N LEU A 63 0.94 -1.82 -20.98
CA LEU A 63 0.26 -0.61 -21.46
C LEU A 63 -0.09 -0.68 -22.96
N HIS A 64 0.52 -1.57 -23.72
CA HIS A 64 0.16 -1.82 -25.13
C HIS A 64 -0.90 -2.92 -25.31
N SER A 65 -1.30 -3.62 -24.26
CA SER A 65 -2.35 -4.64 -24.27
C SER A 65 -3.75 -4.03 -24.17
N SER A 66 -4.82 -4.84 -24.08
CA SER A 66 -6.17 -4.33 -23.80
C SER A 66 -6.23 -3.66 -22.42
N ASN A 67 -7.27 -2.86 -22.17
CA ASN A 67 -7.45 -2.20 -20.87
C ASN A 67 -7.61 -3.23 -19.75
N GLU A 68 -8.36 -4.30 -19.99
CA GLU A 68 -8.59 -5.39 -19.05
C GLU A 68 -7.30 -6.12 -18.72
N ASN A 69 -6.48 -6.40 -19.74
CA ASN A 69 -5.20 -7.08 -19.54
C ASN A 69 -4.19 -6.18 -18.80
N ALA A 70 -4.16 -4.90 -19.11
CA ALA A 70 -3.33 -3.95 -18.38
C ALA A 70 -3.74 -3.88 -16.89
N ALA A 71 -5.05 -3.81 -16.62
CA ALA A 71 -5.57 -3.81 -15.25
C ALA A 71 -5.25 -5.13 -14.51
N ALA A 72 -5.44 -6.28 -15.18
CA ALA A 72 -5.10 -7.58 -14.59
C ALA A 72 -3.61 -7.72 -14.27
N THR A 73 -2.75 -7.21 -15.15
CA THR A 73 -1.30 -7.28 -14.97
C THR A 73 -0.86 -6.45 -13.78
N ILE A 74 -1.25 -5.18 -13.69
CA ILE A 74 -0.83 -4.34 -12.58
C ILE A 74 -1.43 -4.79 -11.24
N GLN A 75 -2.66 -5.32 -11.24
CA GLN A 75 -3.27 -5.90 -10.05
C GLN A 75 -2.46 -7.10 -9.55
N LYS A 76 -2.07 -8.01 -10.44
CA LYS A 76 -1.25 -9.18 -10.11
C LYS A 76 0.13 -8.78 -9.60
N ASP A 77 0.78 -7.81 -10.23
CA ASP A 77 2.08 -7.30 -9.80
C ASP A 77 2.02 -6.70 -8.39
N TRP A 78 0.93 -5.97 -8.08
CA TRP A 78 0.74 -5.44 -6.73
C TRP A 78 0.51 -6.55 -5.71
N GLU A 79 -0.32 -7.53 -6.02
CA GLU A 79 -0.55 -8.69 -5.17
C GLU A 79 0.75 -9.41 -4.80
N ASP A 80 1.59 -9.68 -5.79
CA ASP A 80 2.85 -10.41 -5.58
C ASP A 80 3.85 -9.57 -4.76
N ARG A 81 3.95 -8.27 -5.04
CA ARG A 81 4.79 -7.36 -4.24
C ARG A 81 4.31 -7.24 -2.79
N ALA A 82 3.00 -7.17 -2.57
CA ALA A 82 2.44 -7.11 -1.22
C ALA A 82 2.76 -8.39 -0.41
N VAL A 83 2.64 -9.56 -1.05
CA VAL A 83 3.02 -10.84 -0.45
C VAL A 83 4.50 -10.86 -0.06
N GLU A 84 5.39 -10.40 -0.93
CA GLU A 84 6.83 -10.31 -0.62
C GLU A 84 7.11 -9.39 0.57
N LEU A 85 6.47 -8.22 0.63
CA LEU A 85 6.62 -7.28 1.74
C LEU A 85 6.15 -7.89 3.05
N VAL A 86 5.00 -8.59 3.04
CA VAL A 86 4.48 -9.28 4.23
C VAL A 86 5.41 -10.41 4.66
N LYS A 87 5.99 -11.20 3.74
CA LYS A 87 7.00 -12.22 4.06
C LYS A 87 8.22 -11.63 4.78
N ILE A 88 8.64 -10.43 4.42
CA ILE A 88 9.75 -9.74 5.10
C ILE A 88 9.33 -9.31 6.51
N ALA A 89 8.14 -8.72 6.66
CA ALA A 89 7.63 -8.23 7.94
C ALA A 89 7.32 -9.37 8.92
N ALA A 90 6.74 -10.45 8.44
CA ALA A 90 6.36 -11.63 9.22
C ALA A 90 7.56 -12.31 9.93
N LYS A 91 8.77 -12.17 9.38
CA LYS A 91 10.00 -12.63 10.07
C LYS A 91 10.28 -11.91 11.38
N LYS A 92 9.58 -10.81 11.66
CA LYS A 92 9.82 -9.95 12.82
C LYS A 92 8.63 -9.82 13.76
N CYS A 93 7.42 -9.89 13.23
CA CYS A 93 6.21 -9.70 14.02
C CYS A 93 5.01 -10.36 13.33
N ASN A 94 4.10 -10.94 14.13
CA ASN A 94 2.86 -11.52 13.62
C ASN A 94 1.72 -10.49 13.53
N ASN A 95 1.90 -9.28 14.08
CA ASN A 95 0.91 -8.21 13.99
C ASN A 95 1.35 -7.22 12.90
N ILE A 96 0.60 -7.15 11.82
CA ILE A 96 0.91 -6.36 10.63
C ILE A 96 -0.14 -5.26 10.47
N VAL A 97 0.31 -4.02 10.37
CA VAL A 97 -0.55 -2.88 10.02
C VAL A 97 -0.33 -2.54 8.56
N LEU A 98 -1.42 -2.50 7.80
CA LEU A 98 -1.44 -2.12 6.39
C LEU A 98 -1.98 -0.69 6.30
N THR A 99 -1.17 0.23 5.77
CA THR A 99 -1.53 1.65 5.60
C THR A 99 -0.90 2.22 4.33
N GLY A 100 -1.38 3.36 3.88
CA GLY A 100 -1.04 3.96 2.58
C GLY A 100 -2.07 3.61 1.51
N GLY A 101 -2.26 4.51 0.52
CA GLY A 101 -3.30 4.42 -0.51
C GLY A 101 -3.36 3.08 -1.25
N CYS A 102 -2.21 2.42 -1.45
CA CYS A 102 -2.15 1.11 -2.09
C CYS A 102 -2.90 0.00 -1.31
N PHE A 103 -3.04 0.14 0.01
CA PHE A 103 -3.80 -0.81 0.84
C PHE A 103 -5.30 -0.48 0.96
N LEU A 104 -5.81 0.50 0.22
CA LEU A 104 -7.24 0.59 -0.09
C LEU A 104 -7.70 -0.50 -1.07
N ASN A 105 -6.75 -1.22 -1.69
CA ASN A 105 -7.02 -2.35 -2.58
C ASN A 105 -7.49 -3.57 -1.79
N VAL A 106 -8.80 -3.77 -1.75
CA VAL A 106 -9.44 -4.84 -0.97
C VAL A 106 -9.10 -6.24 -1.49
N VAL A 107 -8.78 -6.37 -2.77
CA VAL A 107 -8.39 -7.66 -3.38
C VAL A 107 -7.04 -8.11 -2.84
N VAL A 108 -6.07 -7.19 -2.78
CA VAL A 108 -4.76 -7.45 -2.18
C VAL A 108 -4.90 -7.79 -0.69
N ASN A 109 -5.68 -7.00 0.06
CA ASN A 109 -5.89 -7.25 1.49
C ASN A 109 -6.49 -8.63 1.74
N TYR A 110 -7.49 -9.02 0.95
CA TYR A 110 -8.11 -10.34 1.06
C TYR A 110 -7.13 -11.47 0.72
N LYS A 111 -6.30 -11.30 -0.32
CA LYS A 111 -5.25 -12.26 -0.67
C LYS A 111 -4.26 -12.44 0.49
N LEU A 112 -3.81 -11.34 1.11
CA LEU A 112 -2.90 -11.41 2.26
C LEU A 112 -3.50 -12.18 3.44
N LEU A 113 -4.78 -11.92 3.76
CA LEU A 113 -5.49 -12.66 4.81
C LEU A 113 -5.58 -14.16 4.51
N LYS A 114 -5.75 -14.53 3.25
CA LYS A 114 -5.82 -15.94 2.82
C LYS A 114 -4.45 -16.62 2.85
N GLU A 115 -3.41 -15.93 2.40
CA GLU A 115 -2.06 -16.49 2.26
C GLU A 115 -1.32 -16.59 3.60
N PHE A 116 -1.68 -15.73 4.56
CA PHE A 116 -1.05 -15.68 5.88
C PHE A 116 -2.08 -15.80 7.02
N PRO A 117 -2.75 -16.95 7.19
CA PRO A 117 -3.82 -17.11 8.17
C PRO A 117 -3.35 -17.00 9.63
N ASP A 118 -2.05 -17.19 9.88
CA ASP A 118 -1.45 -17.10 11.22
C ASP A 118 -1.01 -15.67 11.60
N LEU A 119 -1.14 -14.70 10.68
CA LEU A 119 -0.82 -13.31 10.94
C LEU A 119 -2.07 -12.51 11.30
N ASN A 120 -1.89 -11.56 12.21
CA ASN A 120 -2.94 -10.61 12.57
C ASN A 120 -2.77 -9.35 11.72
N PHE A 121 -3.72 -9.09 10.82
CA PHE A 121 -3.72 -7.89 10.01
C PHE A 121 -4.65 -6.83 10.57
N TYR A 122 -4.19 -5.58 10.56
CA TYR A 122 -5.01 -4.41 10.75
C TYR A 122 -4.87 -3.50 9.53
N VAL A 123 -5.96 -3.26 8.86
CA VAL A 123 -6.01 -2.30 7.75
C VAL A 123 -6.49 -0.97 8.30
N ASP A 124 -5.69 0.08 8.12
CA ASP A 124 -6.05 1.43 8.56
C ASP A 124 -7.27 1.91 7.75
N PRO A 125 -8.40 2.27 8.39
CA PRO A 125 -9.57 2.78 7.69
C PRO A 125 -9.33 4.11 6.98
N ILE A 126 -8.25 4.83 7.35
CA ILE A 126 -7.84 6.09 6.73
C ILE A 126 -6.45 5.89 6.08
N ALA A 127 -6.32 4.82 5.32
CA ALA A 127 -5.08 4.41 4.67
C ALA A 127 -4.69 5.28 3.45
N PHE A 128 -5.21 6.50 3.32
CA PHE A 128 -4.90 7.46 2.26
C PHE A 128 -4.25 8.73 2.85
N ASP A 129 -3.96 9.72 2.01
CA ASP A 129 -3.25 10.95 2.40
C ASP A 129 -3.91 11.69 3.58
N GLY A 130 -5.22 11.57 3.74
CA GLY A 130 -5.93 12.10 4.91
C GLY A 130 -5.44 11.56 6.26
N GLY A 131 -4.86 10.36 6.28
CA GLY A 131 -4.26 9.76 7.47
C GLY A 131 -3.05 10.54 8.00
N THR A 132 -2.33 11.28 7.15
CA THR A 132 -1.20 12.11 7.56
C THR A 132 -1.63 13.27 8.46
N ALA A 133 -2.80 13.87 8.20
CA ALA A 133 -3.36 14.93 9.04
C ALA A 133 -3.68 14.42 10.45
N ILE A 134 -4.31 13.24 10.54
CA ILE A 134 -4.62 12.59 11.82
C ILE A 134 -3.34 12.21 12.54
N GLY A 135 -2.38 11.60 11.84
CA GLY A 135 -1.06 11.25 12.39
C GLY A 135 -0.33 12.47 12.96
N SER A 136 -0.36 13.61 12.25
CA SER A 136 0.20 14.88 12.71
C SER A 136 -0.48 15.38 13.98
N ALA A 137 -1.82 15.32 14.06
CA ALA A 137 -2.57 15.70 15.25
C ALA A 137 -2.23 14.81 16.46
N TYR A 138 -2.09 13.49 16.24
CA TYR A 138 -1.65 12.56 17.29
C TYR A 138 -0.25 12.87 17.79
N ILE A 139 0.71 13.14 16.89
CA ILE A 139 2.08 13.50 17.26
C ILE A 139 2.10 14.78 18.11
N LEU A 140 1.35 15.81 17.70
CA LEU A 140 1.24 17.06 18.44
C LEU A 140 0.57 16.87 19.83
N HIS A 141 -0.43 16.01 19.90
CA HIS A 141 -1.13 15.73 21.15
C HIS A 141 -0.24 15.01 22.17
N TYR A 142 0.51 14.01 21.71
CA TYR A 142 1.32 13.16 22.58
C TYR A 142 2.77 13.64 22.76
N ASN A 143 3.23 14.64 22.01
CA ASN A 143 4.58 15.17 22.11
C ASN A 143 4.56 16.63 22.58
N PRO A 144 4.61 16.89 23.92
CA PRO A 144 4.54 18.24 24.47
C PRO A 144 5.71 19.16 24.05
N LYS A 145 6.81 18.60 23.52
CA LYS A 145 7.95 19.39 23.04
C LYS A 145 7.71 20.10 21.70
N ILE A 146 6.68 19.71 20.96
CA ILE A 146 6.33 20.32 19.66
C ILE A 146 5.30 21.45 19.85
N LYS A 147 4.75 21.62 21.04
CA LYS A 147 3.72 22.64 21.35
C LYS A 147 4.26 24.08 21.52
N SER A 148 5.57 24.30 21.35
CA SER A 148 6.19 25.62 21.42
C SER A 148 6.57 26.09 20.00
N PHE A 149 5.60 26.60 19.26
CA PHE A 149 5.79 27.54 18.16
C PHE A 149 5.20 28.87 18.57
#